data_4e5a4048ddfb3e505ad0316dee5856eb
#
_entry.id   4e5a4048ddfb3e505ad0316dee5856eb
#
_cell.length_a   1.000
_cell.length_b   1.000
_cell.length_c   1.000
_cell.angle_alpha   90.00
_cell.angle_beta   90.00
_cell.angle_gamma   90.00
#
_symmetry.space_group_name_H-M   'P 1'
#
loop_
_entity.id
_entity.type
_entity.pdbx_description
1 polymer ?
#
loop_
_entity_poly.entity_id
_entity_poly.type
_entity_poly.pdbx_seq_one_letter_code
_entity_poly.pdbx_strand_id
1 'polypeptide(L)'
;MIRHKYLFPQSLPRLAVLLGLLFITSVSGYAQSKPSAGKSANAISAIRESDIKRDLFALAGDHFRGREGGSLDELKASVWIAEQLRAIGLQPAGDDGTFFQFFHIQRTRITETSRLNIGSHQLTHGEDAFILAPAIASVDAPLVFVGTGTPDDLAKVDIKGKAVALAFSGTGPPELSYRRFLFGTMNRKAAELIKAGAVAVVWVSDAQAQSYFERWTTGLERGRYDLPGGPNTRIFSQAPTVWLPASALEWVKQPGQQFTNVVNVESFSYPSVNIVAKVPGTDPTLKNEHILFSTHQDHDGVRRAVAGDSIWNGADDNASGCVATMALARAFVQKPAKRSALFVFHGAEERGLLGSRYYVDKPTVPRESIVAVLNAEMIGRNAPDSACILGQQPPHRNSADLVNAALTANTLTGMTFKLDTLWDKPDHPEGWYFRSDHLPYARVNIPAIAFTSLLHVDYHTPKDEPERIDTSKVTNITRWMYLTGWDIANRPQRPAIDKGFKLER
;
A
#
# COMPACT_ATOMS: atom_id res chain seq x y z
N MET A 1 -60.71 -42.60 31.66
CA MET A 1 -61.15 -43.28 32.93
C MET A 1 -60.79 -42.37 34.09
N ILE A 2 -61.84 -42.02 34.87
CA ILE A 2 -61.92 -41.70 36.32
C ILE A 2 -61.12 -40.43 36.73
N ARG A 3 -61.72 -39.27 36.92
CA ARG A 3 -62.69 -38.73 37.95
C ARG A 3 -62.16 -38.86 39.37
N HIS A 4 -61.92 -37.74 40.07
CA HIS A 4 -62.79 -37.17 41.15
C HIS A 4 -62.02 -36.00 41.82
N LYS A 5 -62.53 -34.79 41.91
CA LYS A 5 -63.63 -34.18 42.71
C LYS A 5 -63.31 -33.97 44.21
N TYR A 6 -63.52 -32.73 44.59
CA TYR A 6 -64.15 -32.08 45.77
C TYR A 6 -63.20 -31.56 46.84
N LEU A 7 -63.37 -30.51 47.61
CA LEU A 7 -64.48 -29.57 47.89
C LEU A 7 -63.91 -28.45 48.80
N PHE A 8 -64.53 -27.28 48.74
CA PHE A 8 -64.41 -26.20 49.71
C PHE A 8 -65.08 -26.59 51.08
N PRO A 9 -64.79 -25.84 52.21
CA PRO A 9 -65.69 -24.75 52.51
C PRO A 9 -65.11 -23.53 53.27
N GLN A 10 -65.90 -22.49 53.17
CA GLN A 10 -66.01 -21.18 53.80
C GLN A 10 -65.80 -21.13 55.31
N SER A 11 -65.31 -19.96 55.83
CA SER A 11 -66.03 -19.14 56.86
C SER A 11 -65.24 -17.89 57.26
N LEU A 12 -65.86 -16.73 57.12
CA LEU A 12 -65.62 -15.48 57.87
C LEU A 12 -66.18 -15.62 59.27
N PRO A 13 -65.91 -14.75 60.32
CA PRO A 13 -65.88 -13.27 60.26
C PRO A 13 -65.00 -12.53 61.33
N ARG A 14 -65.16 -11.20 61.31
CA ARG A 14 -65.04 -10.13 62.34
C ARG A 14 -63.75 -9.30 62.41
N LEU A 15 -63.87 -8.11 61.86
CA LEU A 15 -63.88 -6.74 62.44
C LEU A 15 -62.97 -6.48 63.67
N ALA A 16 -61.95 -5.68 63.48
CA ALA A 16 -61.39 -4.71 64.44
C ALA A 16 -60.82 -3.46 63.74
N VAL A 17 -61.46 -2.35 64.07
CA VAL A 17 -61.08 -0.99 63.70
C VAL A 17 -59.91 -0.56 64.60
N LEU A 18 -58.78 -0.03 64.03
CA LEU A 18 -57.91 0.90 64.73
C LEU A 18 -57.31 1.90 63.79
N LEU A 19 -57.51 3.17 64.10
CA LEU A 19 -56.91 4.37 63.45
C LEU A 19 -55.36 4.34 63.52
N GLY A 20 -54.72 4.77 62.42
CA GLY A 20 -53.29 5.03 62.46
C GLY A 20 -52.79 5.73 61.17
N LEU A 21 -52.80 7.05 61.22
CA LEU A 21 -51.93 8.01 60.51
C LEU A 21 -51.54 7.71 59.05
N LEU A 22 -52.09 8.54 58.14
CA LEU A 22 -51.60 8.76 56.79
C LEU A 22 -50.17 9.29 56.81
N PHE A 23 -49.22 8.51 56.29
CA PHE A 23 -47.98 9.00 55.65
C PHE A 23 -48.15 8.83 54.15
N ILE A 24 -48.39 9.98 53.45
CA ILE A 24 -48.34 10.03 51.99
C ILE A 24 -46.87 10.14 51.61
N THR A 25 -46.24 9.01 51.28
CA THR A 25 -44.99 9.01 50.54
C THR A 25 -45.31 9.08 49.04
N SER A 26 -45.11 10.26 48.44
CA SER A 26 -45.14 10.42 47.01
C SER A 26 -43.98 9.63 46.39
N VAL A 27 -44.27 8.43 45.91
CA VAL A 27 -43.36 7.72 44.99
C VAL A 27 -43.48 8.41 43.66
N SER A 28 -42.53 9.34 43.38
CA SER A 28 -42.31 9.86 42.06
C SER A 28 -41.85 8.68 41.19
N GLY A 29 -42.76 8.17 40.38
CA GLY A 29 -42.43 7.22 39.33
C GLY A 29 -41.46 7.87 38.36
N TYR A 30 -40.17 7.51 38.46
CA TYR A 30 -39.25 7.71 37.38
C TYR A 30 -39.72 6.83 36.21
N ALA A 31 -40.49 7.42 35.32
CA ALA A 31 -40.70 6.87 34.00
C ALA A 31 -39.31 6.84 33.35
N GLN A 32 -38.67 5.68 33.28
CA GLN A 32 -37.57 5.46 32.37
C GLN A 32 -38.09 5.74 30.96
N SER A 33 -37.85 6.96 30.47
CA SER A 33 -37.98 7.26 29.08
C SER A 33 -37.06 6.28 28.34
N LYS A 34 -37.65 5.38 27.53
CA LYS A 34 -36.90 4.69 26.49
C LYS A 34 -36.06 5.76 25.77
N PRO A 35 -34.73 5.57 25.61
CA PRO A 35 -33.95 6.49 24.82
C PRO A 35 -34.65 6.59 23.48
N SER A 36 -35.13 7.77 23.11
CA SER A 36 -35.52 8.07 21.74
C SER A 36 -34.31 7.67 20.91
N ALA A 37 -34.50 6.93 19.84
CA ALA A 37 -33.47 6.69 18.85
C ALA A 37 -33.07 8.05 18.28
N GLY A 38 -32.22 8.79 19.01
CA GLY A 38 -31.63 10.04 18.60
C GLY A 38 -30.93 9.75 17.28
N LYS A 39 -31.20 10.53 16.24
CA LYS A 39 -30.48 10.48 14.97
C LYS A 39 -29.01 10.37 15.31
N SER A 40 -28.37 9.25 14.97
CA SER A 40 -26.95 8.98 15.23
C SER A 40 -26.14 10.26 14.93
N ALA A 41 -25.23 10.64 15.83
CA ALA A 41 -24.40 11.84 15.66
C ALA A 41 -23.59 11.80 14.37
N ASN A 42 -23.38 10.60 13.79
CA ASN A 42 -22.66 10.32 12.54
C ASN A 42 -23.38 9.23 11.71
N ALA A 43 -22.85 8.86 10.55
CA ALA A 43 -23.41 7.88 9.63
C ALA A 43 -22.61 6.57 9.57
N ILE A 44 -21.99 6.15 10.66
CA ILE A 44 -21.17 4.92 10.71
C ILE A 44 -21.96 3.67 10.26
N SER A 45 -23.27 3.64 10.45
CA SER A 45 -24.17 2.54 10.02
C SER A 45 -24.29 2.42 8.49
N ALA A 46 -23.89 3.43 7.74
CA ALA A 46 -23.82 3.36 6.27
C ALA A 46 -22.65 2.49 5.77
N ILE A 47 -21.68 2.20 6.65
CA ILE A 47 -20.56 1.31 6.35
C ILE A 47 -21.00 -0.12 6.61
N ARG A 48 -21.42 -0.80 5.53
CA ARG A 48 -22.02 -2.15 5.60
C ARG A 48 -21.08 -3.18 4.99
N GLU A 49 -20.87 -4.28 5.69
CA GLU A 49 -20.02 -5.38 5.22
C GLU A 49 -20.51 -5.97 3.89
N SER A 50 -21.84 -6.05 3.71
CA SER A 50 -22.43 -6.55 2.46
C SER A 50 -22.04 -5.71 1.22
N ASP A 51 -21.94 -4.38 1.37
CA ASP A 51 -21.49 -3.51 0.29
C ASP A 51 -20.00 -3.67 0.03
N ILE A 52 -19.18 -3.72 1.09
CA ILE A 52 -17.74 -3.95 1.01
C ILE A 52 -17.45 -5.28 0.29
N LYS A 53 -18.12 -6.37 0.70
CA LYS A 53 -17.94 -7.68 0.09
C LYS A 53 -18.34 -7.66 -1.40
N ARG A 54 -19.50 -7.13 -1.75
CA ARG A 54 -19.96 -7.01 -3.14
C ARG A 54 -18.94 -6.27 -4.01
N ASP A 55 -18.50 -5.11 -3.53
CA ASP A 55 -17.60 -4.23 -4.29
C ASP A 55 -16.19 -4.81 -4.39
N LEU A 56 -15.72 -5.54 -3.35
CA LEU A 56 -14.44 -6.23 -3.36
C LEU A 56 -14.39 -7.33 -4.42
N PHE A 57 -15.41 -8.22 -4.45
CA PHE A 57 -15.51 -9.27 -5.45
C PHE A 57 -15.68 -8.73 -6.88
N ALA A 58 -16.26 -7.55 -7.02
CA ALA A 58 -16.31 -6.87 -8.30
C ALA A 58 -14.94 -6.31 -8.69
N LEU A 59 -14.25 -5.54 -7.80
CA LEU A 59 -13.02 -4.85 -8.17
C LEU A 59 -11.80 -5.79 -8.26
N ALA A 60 -11.72 -6.81 -7.41
CA ALA A 60 -10.64 -7.80 -7.43
C ALA A 60 -10.92 -9.00 -8.34
N GLY A 61 -12.00 -8.98 -9.12
CA GLY A 61 -12.32 -10.07 -10.05
C GLY A 61 -11.43 -10.08 -11.30
N ASP A 62 -11.27 -11.25 -11.91
CA ASP A 62 -10.42 -11.51 -13.09
C ASP A 62 -10.71 -10.61 -14.30
N HIS A 63 -11.93 -10.09 -14.40
CA HIS A 63 -12.32 -9.23 -15.53
C HIS A 63 -11.56 -7.89 -15.57
N PHE A 64 -10.96 -7.44 -14.47
CA PHE A 64 -10.04 -6.30 -14.42
C PHE A 64 -8.57 -6.69 -14.55
N ARG A 65 -8.28 -7.99 -14.67
CA ARG A 65 -6.95 -8.54 -14.97
C ARG A 65 -5.83 -7.92 -14.14
N GLY A 66 -6.08 -7.73 -12.82
CA GLY A 66 -5.10 -7.22 -11.86
C GLY A 66 -4.73 -5.75 -12.03
N ARG A 67 -5.45 -4.96 -12.81
CA ARG A 67 -5.45 -3.48 -12.82
C ARG A 67 -4.07 -2.83 -12.95
N GLU A 68 -3.16 -3.36 -13.79
CA GLU A 68 -1.79 -2.83 -13.90
C GLU A 68 -1.78 -1.34 -14.26
N GLY A 69 -1.04 -0.55 -13.47
CA GLY A 69 -0.90 0.89 -13.63
C GLY A 69 -0.46 1.31 -15.04
N GLY A 70 -1.20 2.22 -15.69
CA GLY A 70 -1.00 2.67 -17.05
C GLY A 70 -1.52 1.72 -18.14
N SER A 71 -2.26 0.67 -17.77
CA SER A 71 -2.88 -0.25 -18.73
C SER A 71 -4.35 0.09 -18.98
N LEU A 72 -4.91 -0.53 -20.03
CA LEU A 72 -6.35 -0.46 -20.29
C LEU A 72 -7.16 -1.10 -19.14
N ASP A 73 -6.59 -2.05 -18.42
CA ASP A 73 -7.26 -2.75 -17.33
C ASP A 73 -7.34 -1.86 -16.09
N GLU A 74 -6.30 -1.03 -15.79
CA GLU A 74 -6.41 0.05 -14.81
C GLU A 74 -7.52 1.03 -15.19
N LEU A 75 -7.56 1.49 -16.44
CA LEU A 75 -8.56 2.46 -16.90
C LEU A 75 -9.99 1.90 -16.77
N LYS A 76 -10.23 0.63 -17.09
CA LYS A 76 -11.54 -0.02 -16.91
C LYS A 76 -11.95 -0.04 -15.44
N ALA A 77 -11.03 -0.40 -14.53
CA ALA A 77 -11.28 -0.38 -13.09
C ALA A 77 -11.55 1.04 -12.60
N SER A 78 -10.78 2.02 -13.09
CA SER A 78 -10.95 3.44 -12.76
C SER A 78 -12.32 3.97 -13.19
N VAL A 79 -12.77 3.63 -14.38
CA VAL A 79 -14.12 3.99 -14.86
C VAL A 79 -15.18 3.34 -13.98
N TRP A 80 -15.03 2.05 -13.64
CA TRP A 80 -15.96 1.37 -12.75
C TRP A 80 -16.04 2.06 -11.38
N ILE A 81 -14.91 2.42 -10.76
CA ILE A 81 -14.87 3.15 -9.49
C ILE A 81 -15.58 4.50 -9.63
N ALA A 82 -15.28 5.28 -10.67
CA ALA A 82 -15.91 6.57 -10.91
C ALA A 82 -17.43 6.46 -11.05
N GLU A 83 -17.95 5.43 -11.74
CA GLU A 83 -19.39 5.17 -11.85
C GLU A 83 -20.01 4.77 -10.50
N GLN A 84 -19.31 3.98 -9.65
CA GLN A 84 -19.78 3.71 -8.29
C GLN A 84 -19.86 5.01 -7.47
N LEU A 85 -18.84 5.87 -7.53
CA LEU A 85 -18.83 7.15 -6.81
C LEU A 85 -19.95 8.07 -7.27
N ARG A 86 -20.22 8.10 -8.60
CA ARG A 86 -21.37 8.82 -9.16
C ARG A 86 -22.70 8.26 -8.65
N ALA A 87 -22.87 6.94 -8.65
CA ALA A 87 -24.08 6.28 -8.16
C ALA A 87 -24.29 6.49 -6.65
N ILE A 88 -23.21 6.61 -5.87
CA ILE A 88 -23.26 6.97 -4.44
C ILE A 88 -23.71 8.43 -4.25
N GLY A 89 -23.49 9.31 -5.24
CA GLY A 89 -23.89 10.73 -5.21
C GLY A 89 -22.75 11.70 -4.90
N LEU A 90 -21.49 11.32 -5.13
CA LEU A 90 -20.36 12.22 -5.01
C LEU A 90 -20.29 13.20 -6.19
N GLN A 91 -19.70 14.35 -5.91
CA GLN A 91 -19.36 15.31 -6.95
C GLN A 91 -17.98 14.96 -7.54
N PRO A 92 -17.82 15.10 -8.88
CA PRO A 92 -16.51 15.00 -9.49
C PRO A 92 -15.58 16.10 -8.95
N ALA A 93 -14.31 15.77 -8.77
CA ALA A 93 -13.29 16.70 -8.27
C ALA A 93 -11.92 16.48 -8.95
N GLY A 94 -11.89 15.78 -10.08
CA GLY A 94 -10.74 15.65 -10.97
C GLY A 94 -10.63 16.84 -11.93
N ASP A 95 -9.81 16.67 -12.97
CA ASP A 95 -9.57 17.73 -13.96
C ASP A 95 -10.83 17.99 -14.81
N ASP A 96 -11.01 19.23 -15.22
CA ASP A 96 -12.11 19.69 -16.10
C ASP A 96 -13.51 19.31 -15.62
N GLY A 97 -13.72 19.19 -14.30
CA GLY A 97 -15.01 18.83 -13.72
C GLY A 97 -15.38 17.34 -13.89
N THR A 98 -14.41 16.50 -14.19
CA THR A 98 -14.56 15.03 -14.27
C THR A 98 -14.16 14.37 -12.94
N PHE A 99 -14.29 13.03 -12.87
CA PHE A 99 -13.72 12.24 -11.77
C PHE A 99 -12.23 11.92 -11.99
N PHE A 100 -11.66 12.23 -13.14
CA PHE A 100 -10.35 11.75 -13.56
C PHE A 100 -9.32 12.88 -13.51
N GLN A 101 -8.10 12.51 -13.07
CA GLN A 101 -6.90 13.30 -13.24
C GLN A 101 -5.86 12.42 -13.95
N PHE A 102 -5.66 12.64 -15.25
CA PHE A 102 -4.69 11.88 -16.02
C PHE A 102 -3.28 12.43 -15.83
N PHE A 103 -2.31 11.53 -15.76
CA PHE A 103 -0.90 11.87 -15.73
C PHE A 103 -0.10 10.88 -16.57
N HIS A 104 1.15 11.26 -16.92
CA HIS A 104 2.01 10.39 -17.72
C HIS A 104 2.97 9.61 -16.84
N ILE A 105 3.14 8.34 -17.15
CA ILE A 105 4.19 7.47 -16.65
C ILE A 105 5.28 7.42 -17.71
N GLN A 106 6.54 7.64 -17.30
CA GLN A 106 7.73 7.35 -18.10
C GLN A 106 8.19 5.94 -17.75
N ARG A 107 8.23 5.04 -18.75
CA ARG A 107 8.78 3.70 -18.60
C ARG A 107 10.07 3.60 -19.39
N THR A 108 11.09 2.99 -18.80
CA THR A 108 12.37 2.72 -19.44
C THR A 108 12.73 1.26 -19.23
N ARG A 109 12.93 0.51 -20.30
CA ARG A 109 13.25 -0.93 -20.24
C ARG A 109 14.37 -1.31 -21.21
N ILE A 110 15.07 -2.37 -20.86
CA ILE A 110 16.03 -3.04 -21.74
C ILE A 110 15.24 -3.86 -22.75
N THR A 111 15.60 -3.78 -24.02
CA THR A 111 14.88 -4.48 -25.10
C THR A 111 15.45 -5.86 -25.36
N GLU A 112 14.65 -6.72 -25.98
CA GLU A 112 15.03 -8.06 -26.43
C GLU A 112 16.15 -8.06 -27.50
N THR A 113 16.39 -6.90 -28.14
CA THR A 113 17.52 -6.74 -29.09
C THR A 113 18.88 -6.57 -28.42
N SER A 114 18.90 -6.45 -27.08
CA SER A 114 20.12 -6.44 -26.30
C SER A 114 20.86 -7.78 -26.46
N ARG A 115 22.19 -7.72 -26.45
CA ARG A 115 23.07 -8.90 -26.56
C ARG A 115 24.00 -8.93 -25.36
N LEU A 116 24.07 -10.09 -24.72
CA LEU A 116 24.94 -10.38 -23.58
C LEU A 116 25.59 -11.73 -23.83
N ASN A 117 26.91 -11.78 -23.89
CA ASN A 117 27.61 -13.06 -24.03
C ASN A 117 28.75 -13.16 -23.01
N ILE A 118 28.99 -14.36 -22.54
CA ILE A 118 30.16 -14.73 -21.72
C ILE A 118 30.75 -15.99 -22.31
N GLY A 119 31.93 -15.87 -22.93
CA GLY A 119 32.53 -16.95 -23.71
C GLY A 119 31.59 -17.42 -24.83
N SER A 120 31.24 -18.69 -24.86
CA SER A 120 30.30 -19.26 -25.82
C SER A 120 28.83 -19.14 -25.41
N HIS A 121 28.54 -18.63 -24.22
CA HIS A 121 27.16 -18.54 -23.69
C HIS A 121 26.51 -17.22 -24.14
N GLN A 122 25.49 -17.32 -24.97
CA GLN A 122 24.61 -16.22 -25.30
C GLN A 122 23.48 -16.16 -24.26
N LEU A 123 23.26 -15.00 -23.62
CA LEU A 123 22.34 -14.83 -22.50
C LEU A 123 21.25 -13.83 -22.85
N THR A 124 20.03 -14.19 -22.50
CA THR A 124 18.83 -13.37 -22.70
C THR A 124 18.49 -12.63 -21.41
N HIS A 125 18.36 -11.28 -21.52
CA HIS A 125 17.90 -10.46 -20.41
C HIS A 125 16.47 -10.84 -20.01
N GLY A 126 16.25 -11.10 -18.73
CA GLY A 126 14.93 -11.51 -18.21
C GLY A 126 14.73 -13.02 -18.14
N GLU A 127 15.60 -13.83 -18.75
CA GLU A 127 15.56 -15.30 -18.73
C GLU A 127 16.83 -15.88 -18.09
N ASP A 128 17.96 -15.76 -18.79
CA ASP A 128 19.25 -16.34 -18.39
C ASP A 128 20.06 -15.40 -17.50
N ALA A 129 19.79 -14.10 -17.58
CA ALA A 129 20.55 -13.06 -16.92
C ALA A 129 19.71 -11.81 -16.65
N PHE A 130 20.11 -11.03 -15.65
CA PHE A 130 19.60 -9.68 -15.43
C PHE A 130 20.70 -8.63 -15.64
N ILE A 131 20.45 -7.68 -16.51
CA ILE A 131 21.22 -6.44 -16.57
C ILE A 131 20.62 -5.50 -15.52
N LEU A 132 21.21 -5.48 -14.33
CA LEU A 132 20.75 -4.65 -13.21
C LEU A 132 21.00 -3.17 -13.43
N ALA A 133 22.14 -2.84 -14.08
CA ALA A 133 22.50 -1.48 -14.43
C ALA A 133 23.12 -1.50 -15.84
N PRO A 134 22.44 -1.00 -16.87
CA PRO A 134 22.97 -0.89 -18.22
C PRO A 134 24.01 0.24 -18.31
N ALA A 135 24.97 0.11 -19.23
CA ALA A 135 25.88 1.18 -19.62
C ALA A 135 25.58 1.64 -21.06
N ILE A 136 25.84 2.90 -21.34
CA ILE A 136 25.66 3.49 -22.69
C ILE A 136 26.60 2.85 -23.69
N ALA A 137 27.88 2.63 -23.30
CA ALA A 137 28.89 2.04 -24.14
C ALA A 137 28.80 0.50 -24.15
N SER A 138 29.00 -0.09 -25.33
CA SER A 138 29.22 -1.53 -25.43
C SER A 138 30.53 -1.91 -24.75
N VAL A 139 30.55 -3.07 -24.11
CA VAL A 139 31.75 -3.63 -23.49
C VAL A 139 32.18 -4.87 -24.27
N ASP A 140 33.44 -4.98 -24.52
CA ASP A 140 34.11 -6.18 -25.03
C ASP A 140 35.45 -6.31 -24.29
N ALA A 141 35.52 -7.22 -23.31
CA ALA A 141 36.62 -7.31 -22.38
C ALA A 141 36.84 -8.73 -21.85
N PRO A 142 38.08 -9.10 -21.50
CA PRO A 142 38.35 -10.34 -20.80
C PRO A 142 37.55 -10.41 -19.47
N LEU A 143 36.97 -11.57 -19.17
CA LEU A 143 36.31 -11.85 -17.90
C LEU A 143 37.30 -12.50 -16.94
N VAL A 144 37.31 -12.02 -15.69
CA VAL A 144 38.07 -12.63 -14.60
C VAL A 144 37.12 -12.96 -13.44
N PHE A 145 37.24 -14.16 -12.91
CA PHE A 145 36.50 -14.57 -11.73
C PHE A 145 37.32 -14.31 -10.47
N VAL A 146 36.74 -13.62 -9.48
CA VAL A 146 37.42 -13.18 -8.25
C VAL A 146 36.77 -13.78 -6.99
N GLY A 147 36.39 -15.06 -7.04
CA GLY A 147 35.78 -15.72 -5.88
C GLY A 147 34.52 -15.00 -5.37
N THR A 148 34.51 -14.63 -4.11
CA THR A 148 33.44 -13.82 -3.50
C THR A 148 33.78 -12.32 -3.41
N GLY A 149 34.95 -11.95 -3.97
CA GLY A 149 35.41 -10.54 -4.01
C GLY A 149 35.90 -10.04 -2.65
N THR A 150 36.48 -10.92 -1.82
CA THR A 150 37.17 -10.50 -0.59
C THR A 150 38.44 -9.69 -0.95
N PRO A 151 39.00 -8.90 -0.04
CA PRO A 151 40.26 -8.21 -0.29
C PRO A 151 41.38 -9.16 -0.77
N ASP A 152 41.45 -10.37 -0.18
CA ASP A 152 42.43 -11.39 -0.55
C ASP A 152 42.18 -11.99 -1.96
N ASP A 153 40.91 -12.10 -2.37
CA ASP A 153 40.57 -12.54 -3.72
C ASP A 153 40.98 -11.49 -4.74
N LEU A 154 40.69 -10.23 -4.46
CA LEU A 154 41.00 -9.09 -5.35
C LEU A 154 42.49 -8.82 -5.44
N ALA A 155 43.28 -9.06 -4.38
CA ALA A 155 44.74 -8.87 -4.40
C ALA A 155 45.45 -9.84 -5.35
N LYS A 156 44.82 -10.94 -5.76
CA LYS A 156 45.39 -11.98 -6.64
C LYS A 156 45.16 -11.73 -8.12
N VAL A 157 44.30 -10.77 -8.48
CA VAL A 157 43.81 -10.59 -9.86
C VAL A 157 43.85 -9.11 -10.24
N ASP A 158 44.51 -8.79 -11.35
CA ASP A 158 44.37 -7.48 -11.98
C ASP A 158 42.99 -7.36 -12.62
N ILE A 159 42.18 -6.42 -12.16
CA ILE A 159 40.80 -6.18 -12.62
C ILE A 159 40.68 -4.98 -13.58
N LYS A 160 41.75 -4.20 -13.76
CA LYS A 160 41.69 -2.98 -14.58
C LYS A 160 41.42 -3.30 -16.03
N GLY A 161 40.41 -2.69 -16.62
CA GLY A 161 39.98 -2.92 -18.00
C GLY A 161 39.35 -4.27 -18.26
N LYS A 162 38.96 -5.02 -17.21
CA LYS A 162 38.33 -6.33 -17.33
C LYS A 162 36.90 -6.33 -16.82
N ALA A 163 36.11 -7.25 -17.32
CA ALA A 163 34.84 -7.65 -16.68
C ALA A 163 35.16 -8.52 -15.47
N VAL A 164 34.56 -8.22 -14.33
CA VAL A 164 34.81 -8.92 -13.04
C VAL A 164 33.61 -9.71 -12.67
N ALA A 165 33.77 -11.04 -12.59
CA ALA A 165 32.74 -11.97 -12.10
C ALA A 165 33.01 -12.38 -10.66
N LEU A 166 31.96 -12.45 -9.85
CA LEU A 166 32.05 -12.89 -8.46
C LEU A 166 30.78 -13.65 -8.04
N ALA A 167 30.96 -14.62 -7.14
CA ALA A 167 29.87 -15.33 -6.53
C ALA A 167 29.29 -14.51 -5.37
N PHE A 168 27.98 -14.39 -5.31
CA PHE A 168 27.33 -13.83 -4.14
C PHE A 168 27.42 -14.82 -2.98
N SER A 169 27.64 -14.34 -1.76
CA SER A 169 27.60 -15.15 -0.57
C SER A 169 27.18 -14.34 0.65
N GLY A 170 26.45 -14.98 1.57
CA GLY A 170 26.08 -14.40 2.85
C GLY A 170 24.59 -14.24 3.04
N THR A 171 24.19 -14.22 4.30
CA THR A 171 22.78 -14.14 4.74
C THR A 171 22.35 -12.76 5.21
N GLY A 172 23.32 -11.84 5.36
CA GLY A 172 23.11 -10.52 5.94
C GLY A 172 22.91 -10.51 7.44
N PRO A 173 22.91 -9.31 8.05
CA PRO A 173 22.59 -9.16 9.46
C PRO A 173 21.09 -9.41 9.72
N PRO A 174 20.71 -9.92 10.91
CA PRO A 174 19.32 -10.27 11.23
C PRO A 174 18.33 -9.10 11.12
N GLU A 175 18.80 -7.87 11.33
CA GLU A 175 17.99 -6.64 11.30
C GLU A 175 17.66 -6.18 9.87
N LEU A 176 18.32 -6.76 8.85
CA LEU A 176 18.15 -6.34 7.45
C LEU A 176 17.47 -7.45 6.66
N SER A 177 16.38 -7.13 5.96
CA SER A 177 15.78 -8.09 5.05
C SER A 177 16.80 -8.57 4.03
N TYR A 178 16.76 -9.87 3.70
CA TYR A 178 17.71 -10.45 2.74
C TYR A 178 17.70 -9.72 1.39
N ARG A 179 16.55 -9.27 0.92
CA ARG A 179 16.43 -8.44 -0.28
C ARG A 179 17.31 -7.18 -0.21
N ARG A 180 17.24 -6.44 0.89
CA ARG A 180 18.03 -5.22 1.07
C ARG A 180 19.52 -5.53 1.20
N PHE A 181 19.85 -6.61 1.89
CA PHE A 181 21.22 -7.10 2.00
C PHE A 181 21.76 -7.47 0.61
N LEU A 182 21.03 -8.28 -0.16
CA LEU A 182 21.41 -8.73 -1.50
C LEU A 182 21.72 -7.53 -2.42
N PHE A 183 20.72 -6.69 -2.67
CA PHE A 183 20.90 -5.56 -3.60
C PHE A 183 21.83 -4.48 -3.07
N GLY A 184 21.83 -4.21 -1.78
CA GLY A 184 22.76 -3.27 -1.16
C GLY A 184 24.21 -3.72 -1.30
N THR A 185 24.48 -5.02 -1.13
CA THR A 185 25.81 -5.61 -1.29
C THR A 185 26.23 -5.59 -2.76
N MET A 186 25.36 -6.03 -3.68
CA MET A 186 25.64 -6.02 -5.11
C MET A 186 25.97 -4.61 -5.60
N ASN A 187 25.15 -3.62 -5.26
CA ASN A 187 25.36 -2.23 -5.71
C ASN A 187 26.65 -1.61 -5.13
N ARG A 188 26.87 -1.77 -3.83
CA ARG A 188 28.09 -1.23 -3.19
C ARG A 188 29.36 -1.85 -3.76
N LYS A 189 29.43 -3.17 -3.85
CA LYS A 189 30.61 -3.87 -4.37
C LYS A 189 30.82 -3.59 -5.84
N ALA A 190 29.75 -3.52 -6.67
CA ALA A 190 29.87 -3.13 -8.07
C ALA A 190 30.48 -1.73 -8.21
N ALA A 191 30.02 -0.76 -7.41
CA ALA A 191 30.58 0.60 -7.43
C ALA A 191 32.07 0.61 -7.03
N GLU A 192 32.49 -0.18 -6.03
CA GLU A 192 33.89 -0.32 -5.61
C GLU A 192 34.74 -0.88 -6.76
N LEU A 193 34.30 -1.96 -7.42
CA LEU A 193 35.02 -2.61 -8.52
C LEU A 193 35.13 -1.69 -9.75
N ILE A 194 34.06 -1.01 -10.12
CA ILE A 194 34.04 -0.04 -11.22
C ILE A 194 35.02 1.11 -10.92
N LYS A 195 35.03 1.63 -9.70
CA LYS A 195 35.98 2.66 -9.27
C LYS A 195 37.44 2.16 -9.33
N ALA A 196 37.66 0.87 -9.09
CA ALA A 196 38.99 0.24 -9.21
C ALA A 196 39.40 -0.10 -10.67
N GLY A 197 38.53 0.19 -11.64
CA GLY A 197 38.82 0.06 -13.06
C GLY A 197 38.19 -1.14 -13.76
N ALA A 198 37.28 -1.86 -13.11
CA ALA A 198 36.46 -2.87 -13.78
C ALA A 198 35.55 -2.20 -14.82
N VAL A 199 35.40 -2.82 -16.00
CA VAL A 199 34.56 -2.30 -17.11
C VAL A 199 33.17 -2.97 -17.14
N ALA A 200 33.00 -4.04 -16.41
CA ALA A 200 31.71 -4.69 -16.15
C ALA A 200 31.77 -5.47 -14.82
N VAL A 201 30.62 -5.67 -14.17
CA VAL A 201 30.51 -6.53 -12.98
C VAL A 201 29.46 -7.59 -13.22
N VAL A 202 29.81 -8.86 -12.97
CA VAL A 202 28.94 -10.03 -13.16
C VAL A 202 28.76 -10.74 -11.83
N TRP A 203 27.55 -10.76 -11.32
CA TRP A 203 27.17 -11.48 -10.11
C TRP A 203 26.65 -12.85 -10.46
N VAL A 204 27.05 -13.87 -9.71
CA VAL A 204 26.48 -15.21 -9.79
C VAL A 204 25.80 -15.51 -8.45
N SER A 205 24.54 -15.97 -8.49
CA SER A 205 23.76 -16.32 -7.32
C SER A 205 24.40 -17.45 -6.50
N ASP A 206 24.27 -17.37 -5.18
CA ASP A 206 24.30 -18.56 -4.31
C ASP A 206 22.89 -19.20 -4.22
N ALA A 207 22.73 -20.25 -3.45
CA ALA A 207 21.45 -20.96 -3.31
C ALA A 207 20.32 -20.08 -2.77
N GLN A 208 20.62 -19.12 -1.88
CA GLN A 208 19.63 -18.22 -1.33
C GLN A 208 19.28 -17.09 -2.31
N ALA A 209 20.27 -16.49 -2.95
CA ALA A 209 20.07 -15.47 -3.99
C ALA A 209 19.32 -16.05 -5.20
N GLN A 210 19.47 -17.35 -5.51
CA GLN A 210 18.76 -18.02 -6.59
C GLN A 210 17.24 -17.93 -6.44
N SER A 211 16.68 -18.08 -5.24
CA SER A 211 15.24 -17.94 -5.00
C SER A 211 14.73 -16.53 -5.30
N TYR A 212 15.58 -15.53 -5.09
CA TYR A 212 15.27 -14.13 -5.45
C TYR A 212 15.46 -13.89 -6.94
N PHE A 213 16.45 -14.48 -7.57
CA PHE A 213 16.63 -14.43 -9.02
C PHE A 213 15.35 -14.90 -9.73
N GLU A 214 14.83 -16.07 -9.38
CA GLU A 214 13.61 -16.63 -9.95
C GLU A 214 12.35 -15.76 -9.71
N ARG A 215 12.21 -15.22 -8.50
CA ARG A 215 11.09 -14.33 -8.17
C ARG A 215 11.17 -12.98 -8.92
N TRP A 216 12.37 -12.44 -9.09
CA TRP A 216 12.58 -11.12 -9.69
C TRP A 216 12.57 -11.13 -11.22
N THR A 217 12.75 -12.29 -11.87
CA THR A 217 12.60 -12.44 -13.31
C THR A 217 11.28 -11.91 -13.81
N THR A 218 10.23 -12.03 -13.01
CA THR A 218 8.87 -11.57 -13.37
C THR A 218 8.67 -10.06 -13.28
N GLY A 219 9.53 -9.33 -12.56
CA GLY A 219 9.36 -7.88 -12.32
C GLY A 219 10.34 -7.00 -13.08
N LEU A 220 11.60 -7.43 -13.24
CA LEU A 220 12.65 -6.64 -13.90
C LEU A 220 12.45 -6.53 -15.43
N GLU A 221 11.78 -7.49 -16.05
CA GLU A 221 11.39 -7.43 -17.48
C GLU A 221 10.58 -6.18 -17.81
N ARG A 222 9.83 -5.65 -16.86
CA ARG A 222 8.99 -4.46 -17.07
C ARG A 222 9.77 -3.16 -17.10
N GLY A 223 11.02 -3.18 -16.63
CA GLY A 223 11.87 -2.00 -16.57
C GLY A 223 11.61 -1.12 -15.35
N ARG A 224 11.96 0.16 -15.49
CA ARG A 224 11.82 1.16 -14.44
C ARG A 224 10.77 2.18 -14.81
N TYR A 225 10.10 2.69 -13.80
CA TYR A 225 9.02 3.65 -13.94
C TYR A 225 9.31 4.91 -13.13
N ASP A 226 8.86 6.05 -13.62
CA ASP A 226 8.80 7.31 -12.90
C ASP A 226 7.82 8.27 -13.56
N LEU A 227 7.58 9.41 -12.95
CA LEU A 227 7.02 10.57 -13.64
C LEU A 227 8.03 11.10 -14.67
N PRO A 228 7.58 11.75 -15.75
CA PRO A 228 8.48 12.29 -16.76
C PRO A 228 9.57 13.19 -16.15
N GLY A 229 10.82 12.87 -16.46
CA GLY A 229 12.00 13.58 -15.90
C GLY A 229 12.42 13.13 -14.49
N GLY A 230 11.72 12.20 -13.88
CA GLY A 230 12.04 11.67 -12.56
C GLY A 230 13.37 10.86 -12.54
N PRO A 231 13.96 10.68 -11.35
CA PRO A 231 15.29 10.06 -11.21
C PRO A 231 15.38 8.61 -11.71
N ASN A 232 14.29 7.84 -11.61
CA ASN A 232 14.27 6.44 -12.03
C ASN A 232 14.23 6.26 -13.55
N THR A 233 14.03 7.32 -14.34
CA THR A 233 14.13 7.28 -15.79
C THR A 233 15.58 7.24 -16.26
N ARG A 234 16.55 7.57 -15.39
CA ARG A 234 18.00 7.56 -15.66
C ARG A 234 18.57 6.20 -15.23
N ILE A 235 18.60 5.25 -16.14
CA ILE A 235 19.00 3.88 -15.81
C ILE A 235 20.45 3.55 -16.11
N PHE A 236 21.17 4.42 -16.84
CA PHE A 236 22.55 4.15 -17.25
C PHE A 236 23.55 4.34 -16.12
N SER A 237 24.50 3.41 -16.04
CA SER A 237 25.66 3.44 -15.17
C SER A 237 26.94 3.64 -15.97
N GLN A 238 28.08 3.79 -15.27
CA GLN A 238 29.41 3.89 -15.93
C GLN A 238 29.83 2.56 -16.55
N ALA A 239 29.44 1.44 -15.96
CA ALA A 239 29.72 0.11 -16.45
C ALA A 239 28.50 -0.82 -16.18
N PRO A 240 28.24 -1.83 -17.03
CA PRO A 240 27.14 -2.72 -16.86
C PRO A 240 27.34 -3.59 -15.62
N THR A 241 26.24 -3.79 -14.88
CA THR A 241 26.17 -4.77 -13.80
C THR A 241 25.15 -5.83 -14.18
N VAL A 242 25.60 -7.08 -14.20
CA VAL A 242 24.81 -8.25 -14.61
C VAL A 242 24.65 -9.20 -13.43
N TRP A 243 23.51 -9.85 -13.35
CA TRP A 243 23.22 -10.88 -12.36
C TRP A 243 22.81 -12.19 -13.06
N LEU A 244 23.46 -13.29 -12.70
CA LEU A 244 23.30 -14.61 -13.27
C LEU A 244 22.74 -15.62 -12.24
N PRO A 245 22.05 -16.67 -12.70
CA PRO A 245 21.62 -17.75 -11.84
C PRO A 245 22.80 -18.54 -11.26
N ALA A 246 22.55 -19.32 -10.19
CA ALA A 246 23.57 -20.14 -9.54
C ALA A 246 24.21 -21.19 -10.50
N SER A 247 23.44 -21.69 -11.45
CA SER A 247 23.92 -22.63 -12.50
C SER A 247 25.05 -22.09 -13.38
N ALA A 248 25.20 -20.74 -13.41
CA ALA A 248 26.25 -20.09 -14.20
C ALA A 248 27.66 -20.24 -13.59
N LEU A 249 27.79 -20.58 -12.30
CA LEU A 249 29.06 -20.53 -11.58
C LEU A 249 30.16 -21.38 -12.24
N GLU A 250 29.82 -22.62 -12.66
CA GLU A 250 30.80 -23.57 -13.15
C GLU A 250 31.46 -23.13 -14.48
N TRP A 251 30.71 -22.47 -15.36
CA TRP A 251 31.25 -21.98 -16.61
C TRP A 251 31.80 -20.56 -16.50
N VAL A 252 31.28 -19.68 -15.64
CA VAL A 252 31.80 -18.32 -15.42
C VAL A 252 33.22 -18.35 -14.84
N LYS A 253 33.55 -19.30 -13.97
CA LYS A 253 34.86 -19.41 -13.36
C LYS A 253 35.96 -19.99 -14.30
N GLN A 254 35.59 -20.47 -15.48
CA GLN A 254 36.58 -20.99 -16.44
C GLN A 254 37.47 -19.85 -16.91
N PRO A 255 38.80 -20.09 -17.02
CA PRO A 255 39.72 -19.06 -17.51
C PRO A 255 39.51 -18.79 -19.00
N GLY A 256 39.91 -17.59 -19.44
CA GLY A 256 39.89 -17.20 -20.87
C GLY A 256 38.53 -16.79 -21.41
N GLN A 257 37.55 -16.57 -20.54
CA GLN A 257 36.23 -16.08 -20.94
C GLN A 257 36.32 -14.63 -21.43
N GLN A 258 35.50 -14.30 -22.43
CA GLN A 258 35.29 -12.93 -22.92
C GLN A 258 33.87 -12.49 -22.54
N PHE A 259 33.74 -11.31 -22.03
CA PHE A 259 32.45 -10.66 -21.76
C PHE A 259 32.17 -9.66 -22.86
N THR A 260 31.03 -9.80 -23.52
CA THR A 260 30.55 -8.79 -24.48
C THR A 260 29.09 -8.43 -24.16
N ASN A 261 28.82 -7.11 -24.25
CA ASN A 261 27.43 -6.67 -24.18
C ASN A 261 27.16 -5.49 -25.11
N VAL A 262 25.93 -5.51 -25.68
CA VAL A 262 25.29 -4.37 -26.35
C VAL A 262 23.93 -4.23 -25.76
N VAL A 263 23.69 -3.13 -25.06
CA VAL A 263 22.40 -2.91 -24.37
C VAL A 263 21.60 -1.87 -25.14
N ASN A 264 20.45 -2.29 -25.62
CA ASN A 264 19.46 -1.44 -26.23
C ASN A 264 18.35 -1.12 -25.23
N VAL A 265 18.06 0.15 -25.05
CA VAL A 265 17.06 0.64 -24.12
C VAL A 265 15.99 1.39 -24.89
N GLU A 266 14.75 1.11 -24.59
CA GLU A 266 13.64 1.93 -25.04
C GLU A 266 13.04 2.72 -23.88
N SER A 267 12.56 3.92 -24.17
CA SER A 267 11.88 4.77 -23.21
C SER A 267 10.64 5.34 -23.88
N PHE A 268 9.52 5.20 -23.21
CA PHE A 268 8.23 5.67 -23.72
C PHE A 268 7.34 6.17 -22.59
N SER A 269 6.39 7.04 -22.95
CA SER A 269 5.46 7.65 -22.02
C SER A 269 4.03 7.24 -22.38
N TYR A 270 3.20 6.98 -21.36
CA TYR A 270 1.80 6.62 -21.51
C TYR A 270 1.00 7.08 -20.28
N PRO A 271 -0.34 7.24 -20.41
CA PRO A 271 -1.14 7.75 -19.30
C PRO A 271 -1.43 6.70 -18.24
N SER A 272 -1.56 7.18 -17.00
CA SER A 272 -2.29 6.56 -15.89
C SER A 272 -3.28 7.59 -15.33
N VAL A 273 -4.05 7.25 -14.30
CA VAL A 273 -5.14 8.07 -13.84
C VAL A 273 -5.36 8.00 -12.33
N ASN A 274 -5.49 9.15 -11.68
CA ASN A 274 -6.09 9.26 -10.35
C ASN A 274 -7.61 9.49 -10.50
N ILE A 275 -8.41 8.92 -9.59
CA ILE A 275 -9.83 9.21 -9.49
C ILE A 275 -10.04 10.14 -8.30
N VAL A 276 -10.74 11.24 -8.51
CA VAL A 276 -10.94 12.27 -7.48
C VAL A 276 -12.41 12.62 -7.39
N ALA A 277 -12.97 12.50 -6.18
CA ALA A 277 -14.36 12.82 -5.88
C ALA A 277 -14.48 13.53 -4.55
N LYS A 278 -15.56 14.28 -4.35
CA LYS A 278 -15.79 15.00 -3.08
C LYS A 278 -17.22 14.95 -2.61
N VAL A 279 -17.38 15.08 -1.30
CA VAL A 279 -18.62 15.45 -0.64
C VAL A 279 -18.41 16.85 -0.04
N PRO A 280 -19.17 17.87 -0.47
CA PRO A 280 -19.04 19.23 0.05
C PRO A 280 -19.33 19.29 1.55
N GLY A 281 -18.57 20.10 2.27
CA GLY A 281 -18.80 20.40 3.68
C GLY A 281 -20.01 21.31 3.89
N THR A 282 -20.55 21.29 5.10
CA THR A 282 -21.78 22.02 5.46
C THR A 282 -21.52 23.34 6.19
N ASP A 283 -20.34 23.54 6.73
CA ASP A 283 -20.01 24.74 7.50
C ASP A 283 -19.54 25.87 6.56
N PRO A 284 -20.11 27.07 6.63
CA PRO A 284 -19.75 28.17 5.72
C PRO A 284 -18.28 28.56 5.76
N THR A 285 -17.61 28.36 6.92
CA THR A 285 -16.20 28.71 7.12
C THR A 285 -15.27 27.57 6.76
N LEU A 286 -15.63 26.33 7.15
CA LEU A 286 -14.76 25.15 7.04
C LEU A 286 -14.93 24.37 5.74
N LYS A 287 -16.00 24.56 4.97
CA LYS A 287 -16.31 23.78 3.76
C LYS A 287 -15.24 23.82 2.66
N ASN A 288 -14.37 24.84 2.68
CA ASN A 288 -13.26 24.96 1.74
C ASN A 288 -11.99 24.24 2.22
N GLU A 289 -12.01 23.67 3.41
CA GLU A 289 -10.99 22.76 3.92
C GLU A 289 -11.39 21.32 3.65
N HIS A 290 -10.41 20.46 3.37
CA HIS A 290 -10.63 19.08 2.94
C HIS A 290 -9.94 18.09 3.88
N ILE A 291 -10.71 17.10 4.36
CA ILE A 291 -10.11 15.85 4.83
C ILE A 291 -10.03 14.90 3.64
N LEU A 292 -8.85 14.34 3.38
CA LEU A 292 -8.60 13.47 2.25
C LEU A 292 -8.52 12.01 2.70
N PHE A 293 -9.30 11.16 2.06
CA PHE A 293 -9.21 9.71 2.15
C PHE A 293 -8.54 9.19 0.88
N SER A 294 -7.44 8.45 1.01
CA SER A 294 -6.67 7.93 -0.11
C SER A 294 -6.52 6.42 -0.07
N THR A 295 -6.28 5.87 -1.23
CA THR A 295 -5.94 4.48 -1.52
C THR A 295 -5.39 4.42 -2.93
N HIS A 296 -4.77 3.31 -3.35
CA HIS A 296 -4.48 3.09 -4.76
C HIS A 296 -5.38 2.01 -5.36
N GLN A 297 -5.59 2.10 -6.68
CA GLN A 297 -6.51 1.24 -7.41
C GLN A 297 -5.82 0.23 -8.30
N ASP A 298 -4.57 0.51 -8.68
CA ASP A 298 -3.76 -0.38 -9.50
C ASP A 298 -3.19 -1.54 -8.68
N HIS A 299 -2.76 -2.58 -9.39
CA HIS A 299 -1.96 -3.67 -8.85
C HIS A 299 -1.03 -4.22 -9.94
N ASP A 300 -0.59 -5.44 -9.81
CA ASP A 300 0.47 -6.03 -10.62
C ASP A 300 0.04 -6.53 -12.01
N GLY A 301 -1.27 -6.67 -12.28
CA GLY A 301 -1.78 -7.02 -13.60
C GLY A 301 -1.58 -8.48 -13.99
N VAL A 302 -1.38 -8.74 -15.27
CA VAL A 302 -1.09 -10.09 -15.78
C VAL A 302 0.41 -10.30 -15.86
N ARG A 303 0.88 -11.37 -15.24
CA ARG A 303 2.31 -11.73 -15.17
C ARG A 303 2.53 -13.19 -15.62
N ARG A 304 3.77 -13.63 -15.55
CA ARG A 304 4.11 -15.05 -15.72
C ARG A 304 3.30 -15.89 -14.73
N ALA A 305 2.70 -16.98 -15.22
CA ALA A 305 1.84 -17.83 -14.41
C ALA A 305 2.63 -18.47 -13.25
N VAL A 306 2.03 -18.45 -12.07
CA VAL A 306 2.49 -19.15 -10.86
C VAL A 306 1.45 -20.20 -10.52
N ALA A 307 1.83 -21.48 -10.55
CA ALA A 307 0.91 -22.61 -10.35
C ALA A 307 -0.30 -22.61 -11.30
N GLY A 308 -0.12 -22.09 -12.53
CA GLY A 308 -1.15 -22.02 -13.56
C GLY A 308 -1.98 -20.74 -13.58
N ASP A 309 -1.82 -19.87 -12.61
CA ASP A 309 -2.51 -18.58 -12.53
C ASP A 309 -1.57 -17.43 -12.89
N SER A 310 -2.02 -16.55 -13.78
CA SER A 310 -1.28 -15.40 -14.31
C SER A 310 -1.89 -14.05 -13.96
N ILE A 311 -3.06 -14.00 -13.34
CA ILE A 311 -3.75 -12.77 -12.97
C ILE A 311 -3.42 -12.47 -11.50
N TRP A 312 -2.86 -11.32 -11.25
CA TRP A 312 -2.51 -10.87 -9.91
C TRP A 312 -3.59 -9.89 -9.46
N ASN A 313 -4.64 -10.45 -8.84
CA ASN A 313 -5.87 -9.72 -8.57
C ASN A 313 -5.72 -8.61 -7.54
N GLY A 314 -4.79 -8.73 -6.57
CA GLY A 314 -4.57 -7.69 -5.58
C GLY A 314 -5.81 -7.37 -4.77
N ALA A 315 -6.40 -8.40 -4.13
CA ALA A 315 -7.62 -8.21 -3.36
C ALA A 315 -7.39 -7.46 -2.05
N ASP A 316 -6.32 -7.81 -1.32
CA ASP A 316 -5.90 -6.98 -0.19
C ASP A 316 -5.11 -5.77 -0.67
N ASP A 317 -4.25 -5.96 -1.65
CA ASP A 317 -3.37 -4.95 -2.24
C ASP A 317 -3.88 -4.47 -3.62
N ASN A 318 -4.73 -3.42 -3.75
CA ASN A 318 -5.33 -2.68 -2.65
C ASN A 318 -6.83 -2.48 -2.94
N ALA A 319 -7.49 -3.54 -3.49
CA ALA A 319 -8.95 -3.47 -3.65
C ALA A 319 -9.66 -3.32 -2.30
N SER A 320 -9.08 -3.88 -1.19
CA SER A 320 -9.61 -3.72 0.16
C SER A 320 -9.66 -2.25 0.59
N GLY A 321 -8.61 -1.47 0.32
CA GLY A 321 -8.56 -0.03 0.56
C GLY A 321 -9.54 0.74 -0.33
N CYS A 322 -9.68 0.34 -1.61
CA CYS A 322 -10.62 0.97 -2.53
C CYS A 322 -12.08 0.84 -2.06
N VAL A 323 -12.50 -0.37 -1.70
CA VAL A 323 -13.90 -0.58 -1.26
C VAL A 323 -14.18 0.04 0.11
N ALA A 324 -13.17 0.12 0.98
CA ALA A 324 -13.24 0.89 2.22
C ALA A 324 -13.47 2.38 1.93
N THR A 325 -12.71 2.96 1.02
CA THR A 325 -12.83 4.37 0.61
C THR A 325 -14.19 4.66 -0.02
N MET A 326 -14.75 3.73 -0.81
CA MET A 326 -16.12 3.83 -1.33
C MET A 326 -17.17 3.75 -0.20
N ALA A 327 -16.95 2.91 0.82
CA ALA A 327 -17.86 2.81 1.97
C ALA A 327 -17.80 4.07 2.85
N LEU A 328 -16.61 4.68 3.03
CA LEU A 328 -16.46 6.00 3.65
C LEU A 328 -17.25 7.06 2.88
N ALA A 329 -17.15 7.06 1.56
CA ALA A 329 -17.89 7.98 0.69
C ALA A 329 -19.41 7.89 0.91
N ARG A 330 -19.98 6.67 0.99
CA ARG A 330 -21.42 6.45 1.32
C ARG A 330 -21.79 7.09 2.65
N ALA A 331 -20.95 6.94 3.67
CA ALA A 331 -21.22 7.50 4.98
C ALA A 331 -21.20 9.04 4.97
N PHE A 332 -20.24 9.66 4.27
CA PHE A 332 -20.17 11.12 4.14
C PHE A 332 -21.28 11.69 3.27
N VAL A 333 -21.75 10.98 2.23
CA VAL A 333 -22.92 11.41 1.45
C VAL A 333 -24.19 11.33 2.29
N GLN A 334 -24.37 10.27 3.08
CA GLN A 334 -25.52 10.15 3.98
C GLN A 334 -25.56 11.24 5.05
N LYS A 335 -24.39 11.64 5.55
CA LYS A 335 -24.24 12.72 6.50
C LYS A 335 -22.97 13.51 6.23
N PRO A 336 -23.06 14.65 5.51
CA PRO A 336 -21.92 15.52 5.28
C PRO A 336 -21.39 16.15 6.58
N ALA A 337 -20.06 16.27 6.69
CA ALA A 337 -19.38 16.89 7.80
C ALA A 337 -19.27 18.42 7.62
N LYS A 338 -18.66 19.13 8.57
CA LYS A 338 -18.40 20.57 8.45
C LYS A 338 -17.39 20.88 7.36
N ARG A 339 -16.23 20.19 7.34
CA ARG A 339 -15.25 20.21 6.25
C ARG A 339 -15.69 19.33 5.10
N SER A 340 -15.25 19.63 3.90
CA SER A 340 -15.42 18.77 2.75
C SER A 340 -14.61 17.47 2.92
N ALA A 341 -15.17 16.36 2.46
CA ALA A 341 -14.44 15.08 2.35
C ALA A 341 -14.01 14.88 0.90
N LEU A 342 -12.72 14.64 0.69
CA LEU A 342 -12.09 14.39 -0.60
C LEU A 342 -11.67 12.93 -0.64
N PHE A 343 -11.98 12.23 -1.73
CA PHE A 343 -11.69 10.83 -1.94
C PHE A 343 -10.79 10.70 -3.16
N VAL A 344 -9.59 10.14 -2.98
CA VAL A 344 -8.60 10.01 -4.05
C VAL A 344 -8.15 8.57 -4.15
N PHE A 345 -8.35 7.99 -5.34
CA PHE A 345 -7.84 6.66 -5.68
C PHE A 345 -6.66 6.87 -6.63
N HIS A 346 -5.48 6.58 -6.16
CA HIS A 346 -4.25 6.81 -6.91
C HIS A 346 -4.00 5.69 -7.91
N GLY A 347 -3.52 6.05 -9.09
CA GLY A 347 -3.03 5.11 -10.08
C GLY A 347 -1.51 4.93 -9.98
N ALA A 348 -1.03 3.80 -10.49
CA ALA A 348 0.40 3.48 -10.58
C ALA A 348 1.19 3.65 -9.25
N GLU A 349 0.57 3.29 -8.13
CA GLU A 349 1.23 3.20 -6.83
C GLU A 349 2.35 2.18 -6.87
N GLU A 350 2.06 0.99 -7.42
CA GLU A 350 2.94 -0.15 -7.60
C GLU A 350 4.19 0.13 -8.47
N ARG A 351 4.18 1.28 -9.12
CA ARG A 351 5.27 1.76 -9.97
C ARG A 351 6.10 2.86 -9.27
N GLY A 352 5.88 3.07 -7.97
CA GLY A 352 6.64 3.99 -7.13
C GLY A 352 5.85 5.21 -6.69
N LEU A 353 4.63 5.04 -6.21
CA LEU A 353 3.72 6.07 -5.69
C LEU A 353 3.45 7.18 -6.74
N LEU A 354 3.34 6.80 -8.05
CA LEU A 354 3.39 7.81 -9.12
C LEU A 354 2.16 8.70 -9.09
N GLY A 355 0.97 8.13 -8.85
CA GLY A 355 -0.28 8.88 -8.79
C GLY A 355 -0.34 9.84 -7.62
N SER A 356 0.03 9.42 -6.42
CA SER A 356 0.04 10.29 -5.24
C SER A 356 1.14 11.36 -5.31
N ARG A 357 2.31 11.03 -5.85
CA ARG A 357 3.39 12.00 -6.13
C ARG A 357 2.91 13.08 -7.12
N TYR A 358 2.23 12.66 -8.19
CA TYR A 358 1.66 13.59 -9.17
C TYR A 358 0.56 14.45 -8.54
N TYR A 359 -0.36 13.84 -7.76
CA TYR A 359 -1.45 14.57 -7.12
C TYR A 359 -0.94 15.62 -6.13
N VAL A 360 0.07 15.31 -5.33
CA VAL A 360 0.67 16.24 -4.38
C VAL A 360 1.33 17.43 -5.10
N ASP A 361 1.95 17.19 -6.25
CA ASP A 361 2.56 18.25 -7.07
C ASP A 361 1.50 19.09 -7.79
N LYS A 362 0.43 18.46 -8.28
CA LYS A 362 -0.65 19.07 -9.06
C LYS A 362 -2.02 18.69 -8.50
N PRO A 363 -2.36 19.13 -7.28
CA PRO A 363 -3.63 18.78 -6.66
C PRO A 363 -4.80 19.49 -7.37
N THR A 364 -5.95 18.82 -7.40
CA THR A 364 -7.19 19.36 -7.99
C THR A 364 -7.94 20.33 -7.06
N VAL A 365 -7.47 20.48 -5.84
CA VAL A 365 -7.89 21.48 -4.84
C VAL A 365 -6.65 22.21 -4.31
N PRO A 366 -6.76 23.43 -3.77
CA PRO A 366 -5.61 24.11 -3.17
C PRO A 366 -4.92 23.20 -2.14
N ARG A 367 -3.61 22.96 -2.28
CA ARG A 367 -2.85 22.05 -1.41
C ARG A 367 -3.00 22.40 0.07
N GLU A 368 -2.96 23.68 0.39
CA GLU A 368 -3.12 24.22 1.74
C GLU A 368 -4.51 24.00 2.34
N SER A 369 -5.50 23.66 1.50
CA SER A 369 -6.84 23.31 1.95
C SER A 369 -6.96 21.87 2.44
N ILE A 370 -6.00 20.99 2.13
CA ILE A 370 -5.95 19.61 2.61
C ILE A 370 -5.42 19.63 4.05
N VAL A 371 -6.30 19.35 5.01
CA VAL A 371 -5.97 19.46 6.44
C VAL A 371 -5.46 18.17 7.05
N ALA A 372 -5.83 17.02 6.48
CA ALA A 372 -5.34 15.71 6.89
C ALA A 372 -5.57 14.68 5.79
N VAL A 373 -4.74 13.64 5.78
CA VAL A 373 -4.81 12.48 4.88
C VAL A 373 -4.90 11.19 5.69
N LEU A 374 -5.92 10.39 5.38
CA LEU A 374 -6.11 9.06 5.91
C LEU A 374 -6.03 8.06 4.75
N ASN A 375 -4.93 7.32 4.68
CA ASN A 375 -4.68 6.34 3.63
C ASN A 375 -5.10 4.94 4.06
N ALA A 376 -5.76 4.19 3.19
CA ALA A 376 -6.08 2.77 3.36
C ALA A 376 -5.12 1.92 2.54
N GLU A 377 -4.40 1.00 3.19
CA GLU A 377 -3.37 0.17 2.59
C GLU A 377 -3.43 -1.25 3.12
N MET A 378 -3.90 -2.21 2.30
CA MET A 378 -3.96 -3.62 2.69
C MET A 378 -4.61 -3.83 4.05
N ILE A 379 -5.93 -3.81 4.13
CA ILE A 379 -6.67 -3.76 5.41
C ILE A 379 -7.53 -5.00 5.70
N GLY A 380 -7.36 -6.09 4.91
CA GLY A 380 -8.24 -7.27 4.96
C GLY A 380 -7.58 -8.57 5.41
N ARG A 381 -6.31 -8.57 5.84
CA ARG A 381 -5.58 -9.81 6.16
C ARG A 381 -5.02 -9.83 7.58
N ASN A 382 -4.32 -10.91 7.93
CA ASN A 382 -3.75 -11.18 9.25
C ASN A 382 -4.79 -11.32 10.37
N ALA A 383 -4.40 -11.29 11.65
CA ALA A 383 -5.31 -11.50 12.78
C ALA A 383 -6.47 -10.50 12.77
N PRO A 384 -7.72 -10.94 13.02
CA PRO A 384 -8.92 -10.08 12.90
C PRO A 384 -8.88 -8.83 13.78
N ASP A 385 -8.21 -8.90 14.93
CA ASP A 385 -8.13 -7.85 15.95
C ASP A 385 -6.79 -7.07 15.92
N SER A 386 -5.93 -7.31 14.92
CA SER A 386 -4.63 -6.65 14.78
C SER A 386 -4.61 -5.69 13.60
N ALA A 387 -4.02 -4.51 13.78
CA ALA A 387 -3.80 -3.52 12.74
C ALA A 387 -2.56 -2.67 13.05
N CYS A 388 -2.19 -1.78 12.13
CA CYS A 388 -1.12 -0.82 12.30
C CYS A 388 -1.55 0.56 11.78
N ILE A 389 -1.04 1.61 12.40
CA ILE A 389 -1.02 2.96 11.85
C ILE A 389 0.42 3.27 11.48
N LEU A 390 0.69 3.52 10.20
CA LEU A 390 1.96 4.08 9.76
C LEU A 390 1.93 5.60 9.95
N GLY A 391 2.99 6.15 10.50
CA GLY A 391 3.03 7.54 10.94
C GLY A 391 2.54 7.75 12.37
N GLN A 392 2.51 6.69 13.19
CA GLN A 392 2.10 6.76 14.58
C GLN A 392 3.20 7.27 15.50
N GLN A 393 4.46 6.94 15.21
CA GLN A 393 5.60 7.20 16.08
C GLN A 393 6.64 8.10 15.42
N PRO A 394 7.37 8.94 16.18
CA PRO A 394 8.56 9.61 15.64
C PRO A 394 9.62 8.59 15.18
N PRO A 395 10.37 8.88 14.10
CA PRO A 395 10.36 10.12 13.31
C PRO A 395 9.25 10.18 12.25
N HIS A 396 8.46 9.13 12.05
CA HIS A 396 7.42 9.04 11.01
C HIS A 396 6.19 9.89 11.34
N ARG A 397 5.87 10.07 12.63
CA ARG A 397 4.71 10.87 13.04
C ARG A 397 4.90 12.33 12.69
N ASN A 398 4.04 12.83 11.78
CA ASN A 398 4.06 14.23 11.41
C ASN A 398 2.98 15.07 12.09
N SER A 399 1.99 14.43 12.77
CA SER A 399 0.93 15.13 13.50
C SER A 399 0.42 14.30 14.67
N ALA A 400 0.76 14.70 15.88
CA ALA A 400 0.24 14.09 17.10
C ALA A 400 -1.29 14.24 17.22
N ASP A 401 -1.85 15.36 16.74
CA ASP A 401 -3.30 15.60 16.75
C ASP A 401 -4.04 14.57 15.91
N LEU A 402 -3.53 14.24 14.72
CA LEU A 402 -4.13 13.25 13.82
C LEU A 402 -4.02 11.83 14.40
N VAL A 403 -2.84 11.48 14.93
CA VAL A 403 -2.62 10.17 15.58
C VAL A 403 -3.53 10.02 16.80
N ASN A 404 -3.62 11.02 17.66
CA ASN A 404 -4.49 10.97 18.83
C ASN A 404 -5.98 10.83 18.45
N ALA A 405 -6.43 11.47 17.37
CA ALA A 405 -7.77 11.27 16.85
C ALA A 405 -8.00 9.82 16.40
N ALA A 406 -7.02 9.21 15.71
CA ALA A 406 -7.10 7.82 15.28
C ALA A 406 -7.09 6.85 16.47
N LEU A 407 -6.23 7.06 17.46
CA LEU A 407 -6.18 6.23 18.67
C LEU A 407 -7.49 6.31 19.47
N THR A 408 -8.06 7.51 19.61
CA THR A 408 -9.37 7.70 20.26
C THR A 408 -10.48 7.00 19.47
N ALA A 409 -10.50 7.17 18.15
CA ALA A 409 -11.50 6.54 17.30
C ALA A 409 -11.43 5.01 17.36
N ASN A 410 -10.24 4.40 17.53
CA ASN A 410 -10.08 2.96 17.70
C ASN A 410 -10.90 2.40 18.88
N THR A 411 -11.04 3.16 19.95
CA THR A 411 -11.82 2.73 21.13
C THR A 411 -13.33 2.86 20.95
N LEU A 412 -13.78 3.55 19.89
CA LEU A 412 -15.19 3.87 19.64
C LEU A 412 -15.86 2.99 18.57
N THR A 413 -15.09 2.12 17.91
CA THR A 413 -15.60 1.31 16.79
C THR A 413 -16.46 0.11 17.18
N GLY A 414 -16.49 -0.25 18.48
CA GLY A 414 -17.08 -1.50 18.98
C GLY A 414 -16.12 -2.71 18.89
N MET A 415 -15.00 -2.59 18.15
CA MET A 415 -13.87 -3.50 18.16
C MET A 415 -12.60 -2.67 18.28
N THR A 416 -11.86 -2.79 19.38
CA THR A 416 -10.57 -2.10 19.56
C THR A 416 -9.46 -2.95 18.98
N PHE A 417 -8.81 -2.45 17.94
CA PHE A 417 -7.65 -3.13 17.33
C PHE A 417 -6.44 -3.05 18.25
N LYS A 418 -5.74 -4.17 18.36
CA LYS A 418 -4.38 -4.24 18.91
C LYS A 418 -3.41 -3.69 17.86
N LEU A 419 -2.70 -2.62 18.21
CA LEU A 419 -1.83 -1.94 17.25
C LEU A 419 -0.43 -2.55 17.28
N ASP A 420 0.01 -3.08 16.15
CA ASP A 420 1.39 -3.43 15.93
C ASP A 420 2.17 -2.17 15.56
N THR A 421 3.04 -1.74 16.47
CA THR A 421 3.85 -0.53 16.31
C THR A 421 5.27 -0.80 15.81
N LEU A 422 5.64 -2.07 15.66
CA LEU A 422 7.00 -2.45 15.23
C LEU A 422 7.25 -2.08 13.77
N TRP A 423 6.24 -2.21 12.92
CA TRP A 423 6.33 -1.90 11.49
C TRP A 423 6.47 -0.42 11.16
N ASP A 424 6.13 0.46 12.10
CA ASP A 424 6.31 1.93 11.96
C ASP A 424 7.67 2.42 12.51
N LYS A 425 8.55 1.52 12.95
CA LYS A 425 9.88 1.88 13.42
C LYS A 425 10.83 2.21 12.26
N PRO A 426 11.73 3.19 12.41
CA PRO A 426 12.67 3.59 11.36
C PRO A 426 13.69 2.50 11.00
N ASP A 427 14.00 1.61 11.94
CA ASP A 427 14.92 0.49 11.78
C ASP A 427 14.23 -0.80 11.30
N HIS A 428 12.90 -0.78 11.12
CA HIS A 428 12.20 -1.96 10.61
C HIS A 428 12.70 -2.33 9.20
N PRO A 429 13.12 -3.59 8.97
CA PRO A 429 13.83 -4.00 7.74
C PRO A 429 13.03 -3.76 6.46
N GLU A 430 11.70 -3.84 6.51
CA GLU A 430 10.85 -3.56 5.34
C GLU A 430 10.71 -2.06 5.04
N GLY A 431 10.94 -1.17 6.04
CA GLY A 431 10.73 0.28 5.88
C GLY A 431 9.33 0.61 5.39
N TRP A 432 8.33 -0.03 6.00
CA TRP A 432 6.94 -0.08 5.52
C TRP A 432 6.30 1.30 5.44
N TYR A 433 6.66 2.22 6.33
CA TYR A 433 6.21 3.61 6.28
C TYR A 433 6.45 4.29 4.91
N PHE A 434 7.53 3.92 4.20
CA PHE A 434 7.91 4.54 2.92
C PHE A 434 7.27 3.88 1.70
N ARG A 435 6.24 3.04 1.88
CA ARG A 435 5.74 2.17 0.81
C ARG A 435 4.25 2.36 0.49
N SER A 436 3.65 3.50 0.87
CA SER A 436 2.27 3.78 0.49
C SER A 436 1.99 5.28 0.31
N ASP A 437 0.81 5.60 -0.21
CA ASP A 437 0.39 6.90 -0.73
C ASP A 437 0.27 8.03 0.31
N HIS A 438 0.32 7.75 1.62
CA HIS A 438 0.41 8.78 2.65
C HIS A 438 1.75 9.53 2.62
N LEU A 439 2.81 8.86 2.14
CA LEU A 439 4.18 9.38 2.17
C LEU A 439 4.38 10.67 1.36
N PRO A 440 3.91 10.80 0.10
CA PRO A 440 4.05 12.05 -0.65
C PRO A 440 3.42 13.26 0.06
N TYR A 441 2.29 13.05 0.73
CA TYR A 441 1.62 14.11 1.51
C TYR A 441 2.41 14.47 2.77
N ALA A 442 2.91 13.48 3.49
CA ALA A 442 3.76 13.73 4.66
C ALA A 442 5.03 14.53 4.31
N ARG A 443 5.64 14.27 3.13
CA ARG A 443 6.83 14.98 2.63
C ARG A 443 6.60 16.46 2.34
N VAL A 444 5.36 16.86 2.08
CA VAL A 444 5.00 18.27 1.90
C VAL A 444 4.31 18.87 3.12
N ASN A 445 4.51 18.26 4.29
CA ASN A 445 3.99 18.72 5.58
C ASN A 445 2.45 18.79 5.65
N ILE A 446 1.75 17.84 5.05
CA ILE A 446 0.34 17.59 5.30
C ILE A 446 0.23 16.49 6.36
N PRO A 447 -0.56 16.66 7.44
CA PRO A 447 -0.83 15.61 8.39
C PRO A 447 -1.33 14.33 7.70
N ALA A 448 -0.59 13.22 7.78
CA ALA A 448 -0.90 12.01 7.04
C ALA A 448 -0.57 10.75 7.85
N ILE A 449 -1.48 9.79 7.83
CA ILE A 449 -1.32 8.44 8.39
C ILE A 449 -1.85 7.40 7.42
N ALA A 450 -1.34 6.16 7.50
CA ALA A 450 -1.92 5.04 6.80
C ALA A 450 -2.42 3.96 7.78
N PHE A 451 -3.61 3.42 7.49
CA PHE A 451 -4.19 2.27 8.18
C PHE A 451 -3.87 1.01 7.38
N THR A 452 -3.33 -0.01 8.04
CA THR A 452 -2.94 -1.24 7.37
C THR A 452 -3.10 -2.47 8.28
N SER A 453 -3.31 -3.62 7.68
CA SER A 453 -3.20 -4.92 8.35
C SER A 453 -1.84 -5.60 8.12
N LEU A 454 -0.90 -4.90 7.49
CA LEU A 454 0.48 -5.30 7.24
C LEU A 454 0.63 -6.41 6.18
N LEU A 455 1.90 -6.79 5.90
CA LEU A 455 2.23 -7.84 4.94
C LEU A 455 1.69 -9.20 5.35
N HIS A 456 1.30 -9.98 4.36
CA HIS A 456 0.86 -11.37 4.49
C HIS A 456 1.53 -12.27 3.44
N VAL A 457 1.38 -13.59 3.60
CA VAL A 457 2.08 -14.59 2.76
C VAL A 457 1.69 -14.55 1.27
N ASP A 458 0.51 -14.02 0.95
CA ASP A 458 0.00 -13.94 -0.41
C ASP A 458 0.31 -12.58 -1.10
N TYR A 459 0.96 -11.64 -0.39
CA TYR A 459 1.35 -10.34 -0.91
C TYR A 459 2.16 -10.46 -2.21
N HIS A 460 1.76 -9.72 -3.25
CA HIS A 460 2.35 -9.78 -4.58
C HIS A 460 2.46 -11.21 -5.13
N THR A 461 1.37 -11.94 -5.03
CA THR A 461 1.17 -13.26 -5.66
C THR A 461 -0.24 -13.36 -6.24
N PRO A 462 -0.49 -14.29 -7.20
CA PRO A 462 -1.85 -14.50 -7.70
C PRO A 462 -2.81 -15.08 -6.66
N LYS A 463 -2.33 -15.37 -5.43
CA LYS A 463 -3.17 -15.85 -4.32
C LYS A 463 -3.79 -14.72 -3.49
N ASP A 464 -3.52 -13.45 -3.82
CA ASP A 464 -4.20 -12.32 -3.18
C ASP A 464 -5.58 -12.12 -3.80
N GLU A 465 -6.50 -13.04 -3.45
CA GLU A 465 -7.83 -13.24 -3.99
C GLU A 465 -8.93 -12.73 -3.06
N PRO A 466 -10.09 -12.29 -3.57
CA PRO A 466 -11.18 -11.74 -2.77
C PRO A 466 -11.77 -12.73 -1.75
N GLU A 467 -11.72 -14.04 -2.03
CA GLU A 467 -12.17 -15.10 -1.11
C GLU A 467 -11.32 -15.19 0.17
N ARG A 468 -10.12 -14.65 0.15
CA ARG A 468 -9.17 -14.68 1.27
C ARG A 468 -9.24 -13.46 2.17
N ILE A 469 -10.08 -12.48 1.82
CA ILE A 469 -10.21 -11.23 2.56
C ILE A 469 -11.22 -11.38 3.70
N ASP A 470 -10.81 -10.98 4.89
CA ASP A 470 -11.72 -10.80 6.03
C ASP A 470 -12.51 -9.49 5.87
N THR A 471 -13.68 -9.59 5.25
CA THR A 471 -14.55 -8.44 4.98
C THR A 471 -15.09 -7.78 6.25
N SER A 472 -15.20 -8.53 7.35
CA SER A 472 -15.56 -7.98 8.65
C SER A 472 -14.44 -7.08 9.19
N LYS A 473 -13.18 -7.50 9.07
CA LYS A 473 -12.01 -6.70 9.41
C LYS A 473 -11.93 -5.43 8.57
N VAL A 474 -12.07 -5.54 7.24
CA VAL A 474 -12.15 -4.37 6.34
C VAL A 474 -13.22 -3.40 6.80
N THR A 475 -14.41 -3.91 7.13
CA THR A 475 -15.53 -3.09 7.62
C THR A 475 -15.17 -2.35 8.92
N ASN A 476 -14.54 -3.04 9.86
CA ASN A 476 -14.19 -2.45 11.16
C ASN A 476 -13.05 -1.42 11.04
N ILE A 477 -12.02 -1.66 10.21
CA ILE A 477 -10.99 -0.66 9.92
C ILE A 477 -11.61 0.55 9.18
N THR A 478 -12.53 0.32 8.25
CA THR A 478 -13.26 1.40 7.58
C THR A 478 -14.05 2.26 8.57
N ARG A 479 -14.74 1.65 9.54
CA ARG A 479 -15.44 2.38 10.61
C ARG A 479 -14.46 3.18 11.48
N TRP A 480 -13.31 2.62 11.78
CA TRP A 480 -12.24 3.31 12.49
C TRP A 480 -11.75 4.54 11.71
N MET A 481 -11.42 4.38 10.44
CA MET A 481 -11.04 5.49 9.54
C MET A 481 -12.15 6.55 9.47
N TYR A 482 -13.42 6.11 9.37
CA TYR A 482 -14.56 7.02 9.36
C TYR A 482 -14.63 7.88 10.62
N LEU A 483 -14.55 7.28 11.81
CA LEU A 483 -14.61 8.01 13.07
C LEU A 483 -13.43 8.96 13.24
N THR A 484 -12.23 8.57 12.83
CA THR A 484 -11.05 9.43 12.79
C THR A 484 -11.30 10.64 11.89
N GLY A 485 -11.71 10.40 10.66
CA GLY A 485 -11.99 11.45 9.70
C GLY A 485 -13.18 12.32 10.08
N TRP A 486 -14.24 11.73 10.64
CA TRP A 486 -15.40 12.45 11.13
C TRP A 486 -15.04 13.46 12.23
N ASP A 487 -14.20 13.05 13.18
CA ASP A 487 -13.71 13.94 14.22
C ASP A 487 -12.90 15.11 13.63
N ILE A 488 -11.91 14.84 12.78
CA ILE A 488 -11.11 15.88 12.11
C ILE A 488 -11.98 16.80 11.25
N ALA A 489 -12.97 16.24 10.54
CA ALA A 489 -13.84 17.01 9.66
C ALA A 489 -14.81 17.94 10.42
N ASN A 490 -15.07 17.71 11.72
CA ASN A 490 -16.05 18.48 12.50
C ASN A 490 -15.45 19.36 13.59
N ARG A 491 -14.17 19.15 13.97
CA ARG A 491 -13.49 19.99 14.98
C ARG A 491 -13.13 21.36 14.41
N PRO A 492 -13.11 22.44 15.24
CA PRO A 492 -12.75 23.78 14.76
C PRO A 492 -11.30 23.87 14.24
N GLN A 493 -10.35 23.28 14.98
CA GLN A 493 -8.92 23.38 14.68
C GLN A 493 -8.50 22.30 13.69
N ARG A 494 -7.54 22.63 12.82
CA ARG A 494 -6.81 21.67 11.98
C ARG A 494 -5.86 20.86 12.84
N PRO A 495 -5.54 19.60 12.47
CA PRO A 495 -4.36 18.93 12.98
C PRO A 495 -3.10 19.74 12.67
N ALA A 496 -2.24 19.95 13.66
CA ALA A 496 -0.98 20.66 13.47
C ALA A 496 0.13 19.69 13.05
N ILE A 497 1.10 20.18 12.29
CA ILE A 497 2.36 19.46 12.08
C ILE A 497 3.19 19.54 13.36
N ASP A 498 3.75 18.42 13.78
CA ASP A 498 4.61 18.33 14.95
C ASP A 498 5.86 19.21 14.77
N LYS A 499 6.18 20.00 15.80
CA LYS A 499 7.35 20.88 15.75
C LYS A 499 8.63 20.08 15.55
N GLY A 500 9.37 20.42 14.50
CA GLY A 500 10.62 19.75 14.18
C GLY A 500 10.47 18.43 13.42
N PHE A 501 9.26 18.12 12.94
CA PHE A 501 9.06 16.96 12.05
C PHE A 501 10.02 17.00 10.87
N LYS A 502 10.69 15.89 10.65
CA LYS A 502 11.59 15.67 9.51
C LYS A 502 11.71 14.18 9.26
N LEU A 503 11.44 13.76 8.05
CA LEU A 503 11.65 12.37 7.65
C LEU A 503 13.14 12.08 7.49
N GLU A 504 13.55 10.85 7.81
CA GLU A 504 14.94 10.41 7.72
C GLU A 504 15.39 10.14 6.28
N ARG A 505 14.47 10.04 5.29
CA ARG A 505 14.75 9.81 3.87
C ARG A 505 13.60 10.22 2.93
#